data_983aa9fa69082e4c0d263028bd793337
#
_entry.id   983aa9fa69082e4c0d263028bd793337
#
_cell.length_a   1.000
_cell.length_b   1.000
_cell.length_c   1.000
_cell.angle_alpha   90.00
_cell.angle_beta   90.00
_cell.angle_gamma   90.00
#
_symmetry.space_group_name_H-M   'P 1'
#
loop_
_entity.id
_entity.type
_entity.pdbx_description
1 polymer ?
#
loop_
_entity_poly.entity_id
_entity_poly.type
_entity_poly.pdbx_seq_one_letter_code
_entity_poly.pdbx_strand_id
1 'polypeptide(L)'
;MKVSSRIQDVFLEEFRKELAEIQDPMAKRLFFLARANHLAQLRIAEYTTLVAAADITGNLGVGVLLESNLADRIAFVERTRRLIRQIAEAKLAKKLAERIAA
;
A
#
# COMPACT_ATOMS: atom_id res chain seq x y z
N MET A 1 -13.82 3.13 -15.14
CA MET A 1 -12.92 2.81 -16.26
C MET A 1 -12.59 1.33 -16.25
N LYS A 2 -12.86 0.66 -17.36
CA LYS A 2 -12.74 -0.79 -17.47
C LYS A 2 -11.31 -1.31 -17.30
N VAL A 3 -10.30 -0.58 -17.79
CA VAL A 3 -8.88 -1.01 -17.71
C VAL A 3 -8.37 -0.96 -16.28
N SER A 4 -8.64 0.11 -15.55
CA SER A 4 -8.27 0.25 -14.14
C SER A 4 -8.88 -0.84 -13.27
N SER A 5 -10.17 -1.16 -13.52
CA SER A 5 -10.88 -2.22 -12.82
C SER A 5 -10.28 -3.60 -13.07
N ARG A 6 -9.88 -3.89 -14.31
CA ARG A 6 -9.21 -5.17 -14.66
C ARG A 6 -7.86 -5.31 -13.97
N ILE A 7 -7.07 -4.24 -13.93
CA ILE A 7 -5.78 -4.26 -13.24
C ILE A 7 -5.97 -4.55 -11.76
N GLN A 8 -6.97 -3.93 -11.13
CA GLN A 8 -7.29 -4.19 -9.73
C GLN A 8 -7.74 -5.63 -9.50
N ASP A 9 -8.60 -6.16 -10.37
CA ASP A 9 -9.10 -7.52 -10.26
C ASP A 9 -7.97 -8.54 -10.38
N VAL A 10 -7.06 -8.37 -11.33
CA VAL A 10 -5.89 -9.23 -11.48
C VAL A 10 -4.99 -9.13 -10.26
N PHE A 11 -4.76 -7.92 -9.75
CA PHE A 11 -3.94 -7.70 -8.56
C PHE A 11 -4.53 -8.41 -7.34
N LEU A 12 -5.85 -8.31 -7.12
CA LEU A 12 -6.52 -8.95 -6.01
C LEU A 12 -6.50 -10.48 -6.12
N GLU A 13 -6.67 -11.01 -7.32
CA GLU A 13 -6.61 -12.45 -7.56
C GLU A 13 -5.22 -13.01 -7.29
N GLU A 14 -4.18 -12.36 -7.80
CA GLU A 14 -2.79 -12.72 -7.53
C GLU A 14 -2.49 -12.63 -6.04
N PHE A 15 -2.95 -11.57 -5.38
CA PHE A 15 -2.81 -11.38 -3.95
C PHE A 15 -3.42 -12.54 -3.16
N ARG A 16 -4.63 -12.95 -3.51
CA ARG A 16 -5.32 -14.07 -2.83
C ARG A 16 -4.56 -15.38 -2.97
N LYS A 17 -4.04 -15.66 -4.16
CA LYS A 17 -3.25 -16.87 -4.42
C LYS A 17 -1.97 -16.88 -3.60
N GLU A 18 -1.23 -15.78 -3.63
CA GLU A 18 0.03 -15.67 -2.89
C GLU A 18 -0.20 -15.74 -1.37
N LEU A 19 -1.26 -15.09 -0.89
CA LEU A 19 -1.61 -15.10 0.52
C LEU A 19 -1.96 -16.52 1.01
N ALA A 20 -2.65 -17.30 0.18
CA ALA A 20 -3.03 -18.67 0.51
C ALA A 20 -1.82 -19.60 0.66
N GLU A 21 -0.72 -19.33 -0.04
CA GLU A 21 0.52 -20.12 0.02
C GLU A 21 1.34 -19.85 1.28
N ILE A 22 1.14 -18.71 1.93
CA ILE A 22 1.89 -18.33 3.11
C ILE A 22 1.21 -18.93 4.35
N GLN A 23 1.94 -19.73 5.11
CA GLN A 23 1.39 -20.42 6.29
C GLN A 23 1.70 -19.71 7.61
N ASP A 24 2.83 -19.03 7.70
CA ASP A 24 3.21 -18.31 8.91
C ASP A 24 2.30 -17.07 9.09
N PRO A 25 1.59 -16.93 10.24
CA PRO A 25 0.70 -15.77 10.47
C PRO A 25 1.40 -14.43 10.41
N MET A 26 2.63 -14.32 10.90
CA MET A 26 3.40 -13.06 10.84
C MET A 26 3.77 -12.72 9.40
N ALA A 27 4.20 -13.72 8.63
CA ALA A 27 4.52 -13.53 7.21
C ALA A 27 3.28 -13.14 6.42
N LYS A 28 2.11 -13.72 6.71
CA LYS A 28 0.83 -13.31 6.10
C LYS A 28 0.53 -11.85 6.38
N ARG A 29 0.72 -11.40 7.61
CA ARG A 29 0.46 -10.02 8.01
C ARG A 29 1.38 -9.04 7.28
N LEU A 30 2.67 -9.35 7.22
CA LEU A 30 3.64 -8.52 6.50
C LEU A 30 3.35 -8.50 5.00
N PHE A 31 3.03 -9.64 4.43
CA PHE A 31 2.66 -9.73 3.02
C PHE A 31 1.41 -8.90 2.71
N PHE A 32 0.38 -9.00 3.55
CA PHE A 32 -0.83 -8.19 3.41
C PHE A 32 -0.50 -6.70 3.41
N LEU A 33 0.28 -6.24 4.38
CA LEU A 33 0.66 -4.83 4.50
C LEU A 33 1.48 -4.36 3.31
N ALA A 34 2.43 -5.18 2.85
CA ALA A 34 3.25 -4.85 1.69
C ALA A 34 2.41 -4.73 0.42
N ARG A 35 1.46 -5.62 0.21
CA ARG A 35 0.56 -5.57 -0.95
C ARG A 35 -0.43 -4.42 -0.87
N ALA A 36 -0.97 -4.14 0.31
CA ALA A 36 -1.83 -2.98 0.52
C ALA A 36 -1.09 -1.67 0.23
N ASN A 37 0.17 -1.58 0.66
CA ASN A 37 1.04 -0.45 0.37
C ASN A 37 1.28 -0.31 -1.14
N HIS A 38 1.57 -1.41 -1.82
CA HIS A 38 1.78 -1.43 -3.26
C HIS A 38 0.54 -0.93 -4.01
N LEU A 39 -0.65 -1.41 -3.64
CA LEU A 39 -1.90 -0.97 -4.25
C LEU A 39 -2.12 0.53 -4.03
N ALA A 40 -1.84 1.03 -2.83
CA ALA A 40 -1.94 2.45 -2.51
C ALA A 40 -0.97 3.29 -3.37
N GLN A 41 0.24 2.80 -3.62
CA GLN A 41 1.21 3.48 -4.50
C GLN A 41 0.72 3.56 -5.94
N LEU A 42 0.08 2.50 -6.45
CA LEU A 42 -0.56 2.52 -7.76
C LEU A 42 -1.65 3.60 -7.84
N ARG A 43 -2.45 3.73 -6.78
CA ARG A 43 -3.47 4.78 -6.69
C ARG A 43 -2.87 6.18 -6.65
N ILE A 44 -1.76 6.36 -5.96
CA ILE A 44 -1.03 7.64 -5.95
C ILE A 44 -0.62 8.04 -7.36
N ALA A 45 -0.09 7.11 -8.14
CA ALA A 45 0.30 7.37 -9.52
C ALA A 45 -0.90 7.79 -10.37
N GLU A 46 -2.03 7.10 -10.24
CA GLU A 46 -3.27 7.44 -10.96
C GLU A 46 -3.78 8.84 -10.58
N TYR A 47 -3.85 9.15 -9.29
CA TYR A 47 -4.31 10.47 -8.81
C TYR A 47 -3.37 11.58 -9.22
N THR A 48 -2.07 11.36 -9.20
CA THR A 48 -1.09 12.35 -9.67
C THR A 48 -1.34 12.73 -11.12
N THR A 49 -1.61 11.75 -11.97
CA THR A 49 -1.93 11.98 -13.38
C THR A 49 -3.25 12.73 -13.52
N LEU A 50 -4.27 12.37 -12.74
CA LEU A 50 -5.58 13.03 -12.80
C LEU A 50 -5.52 14.49 -12.32
N VAL A 51 -4.73 14.78 -11.28
CA VAL A 51 -4.51 16.16 -10.81
C VAL A 51 -3.87 16.99 -11.92
N ALA A 52 -2.83 16.48 -12.56
CA ALA A 52 -2.17 17.17 -13.66
C ALA A 52 -3.15 17.42 -14.82
N ALA A 53 -3.98 16.44 -15.16
CA ALA A 53 -4.99 16.60 -16.22
C ALA A 53 -6.03 17.66 -15.85
N ALA A 54 -6.49 17.68 -14.60
CA ALA A 54 -7.45 18.68 -14.11
C ALA A 54 -6.87 20.10 -14.17
N ASP A 55 -5.61 20.27 -13.81
CA ASP A 55 -4.91 21.55 -13.86
C ASP A 55 -4.76 22.05 -15.30
N ILE A 56 -4.34 21.17 -16.20
CA ILE A 56 -4.16 21.51 -17.63
C ILE A 56 -5.49 21.92 -18.28
N THR A 57 -6.58 21.27 -17.91
CA THR A 57 -7.90 21.55 -18.48
C THR A 57 -8.65 22.68 -17.77
N GLY A 58 -8.07 23.25 -16.72
CA GLY A 58 -8.66 24.35 -15.97
C GLY A 58 -9.76 23.93 -15.00
N ASN A 59 -9.92 22.65 -14.70
CA ASN A 59 -10.89 22.13 -13.73
C ASN A 59 -10.36 22.20 -12.30
N LEU A 60 -10.16 23.42 -11.81
CA LEU A 60 -9.48 23.66 -10.53
C LEU A 60 -10.21 23.04 -9.34
N GLY A 61 -11.54 23.07 -9.32
CA GLY A 61 -12.32 22.46 -8.25
C GLY A 61 -12.13 20.95 -8.18
N VAL A 62 -12.11 20.29 -9.31
CA VAL A 62 -11.83 18.84 -9.40
C VAL A 62 -10.39 18.57 -8.97
N GLY A 63 -9.44 19.40 -9.40
CA GLY A 63 -8.05 19.27 -9.00
C GLY A 63 -7.86 19.32 -7.50
N VAL A 64 -8.53 20.24 -6.81
CA VAL A 64 -8.46 20.37 -5.34
C VAL A 64 -8.97 19.09 -4.65
N LEU A 65 -10.10 18.54 -5.12
CA LEU A 65 -10.66 17.29 -4.56
C LEU A 65 -9.71 16.11 -4.77
N LEU A 66 -9.12 16.01 -5.96
CA LEU A 66 -8.17 14.95 -6.29
C LEU A 66 -6.89 15.07 -5.44
N GLU A 67 -6.40 16.30 -5.22
CA GLU A 67 -5.24 16.53 -4.35
C GLU A 67 -5.51 16.11 -2.91
N SER A 68 -6.71 16.37 -2.40
CA SER A 68 -7.10 15.93 -1.06
C SER A 68 -7.07 14.39 -0.96
N ASN A 69 -7.64 13.70 -1.94
CA ASN A 69 -7.60 12.24 -2.01
C ASN A 69 -6.17 11.71 -2.15
N LEU A 70 -5.34 12.39 -2.93
CA LEU A 70 -3.93 12.04 -3.08
C LEU A 70 -3.19 12.15 -1.76
N ALA A 71 -3.40 13.24 -1.01
CA ALA A 71 -2.79 13.43 0.31
C ALA A 71 -3.16 12.30 1.28
N ASP A 72 -4.42 11.86 1.28
CA ASP A 72 -4.88 10.75 2.11
C ASP A 72 -4.18 9.43 1.73
N ARG A 73 -3.98 9.18 0.44
CA ARG A 73 -3.27 8.00 -0.04
C ARG A 73 -1.80 8.02 0.35
N ILE A 74 -1.15 9.16 0.26
CA ILE A 74 0.25 9.33 0.68
C ILE A 74 0.38 9.08 2.18
N ALA A 75 -0.53 9.62 2.99
CA ALA A 75 -0.55 9.40 4.42
C ALA A 75 -0.74 7.91 4.77
N PHE A 76 -1.60 7.21 4.03
CA PHE A 76 -1.81 5.77 4.19
C PHE A 76 -0.52 4.99 3.91
N VAL A 77 0.17 5.29 2.82
CA VAL A 77 1.45 4.64 2.47
C VAL A 77 2.48 4.84 3.58
N GLU A 78 2.61 6.04 4.10
CA GLU A 78 3.55 6.34 5.18
C GLU A 78 3.22 5.61 6.47
N ARG A 79 1.95 5.53 6.85
CA ARG A 79 1.52 4.79 8.03
C ARG A 79 1.79 3.29 7.88
N THR A 80 1.51 2.74 6.70
CA THR A 80 1.75 1.32 6.42
C THR A 80 3.23 0.99 6.46
N ARG A 81 4.08 1.84 5.89
CA ARG A 81 5.54 1.67 5.94
C ARG A 81 6.05 1.66 7.38
N ARG A 82 5.59 2.58 8.21
CA ARG A 82 5.97 2.63 9.63
C ARG A 82 5.53 1.38 10.37
N LEU A 83 4.32 0.90 10.11
CA LEU A 83 3.80 -0.30 10.74
C LEU A 83 4.62 -1.53 10.36
N ILE A 84 4.96 -1.69 9.08
CA ILE A 84 5.82 -2.78 8.60
C ILE A 84 7.18 -2.74 9.32
N ARG A 85 7.77 -1.55 9.42
CA ARG A 85 9.06 -1.36 10.11
C ARG A 85 8.96 -1.74 11.58
N GLN A 86 7.91 -1.31 12.27
CA GLN A 86 7.70 -1.62 13.68
C GLN A 86 7.58 -3.13 13.92
N ILE A 87 6.83 -3.83 13.05
CA ILE A 87 6.68 -5.28 13.14
C ILE A 87 8.02 -5.97 12.93
N ALA A 88 8.78 -5.55 11.92
CA ALA A 88 10.09 -6.11 11.62
C ALA A 88 11.09 -5.88 12.76
N GLU A 89 11.12 -4.69 13.34
CA GLU A 89 11.98 -4.34 14.46
C GLU A 89 11.63 -5.14 15.72
N ALA A 90 10.35 -5.29 16.01
CA ALA A 90 9.88 -6.07 17.16
C ALA A 90 10.29 -7.54 17.02
N LYS A 91 10.15 -8.11 15.83
CA LYS A 91 10.56 -9.49 15.57
C LYS A 91 12.07 -9.66 15.69
N LEU A 92 12.84 -8.71 15.17
CA LEU A 92 14.31 -8.74 15.28
C LEU A 92 14.76 -8.63 16.74
N ALA A 93 14.17 -7.74 17.51
CA ALA A 93 14.45 -7.58 18.93
C ALA A 93 14.18 -8.86 19.70
N LYS A 94 13.05 -9.54 19.40
CA LYS A 94 12.72 -10.82 20.00
C LYS A 94 13.76 -11.90 19.69
N LYS A 95 14.19 -11.99 18.42
CA LYS A 95 15.23 -12.94 18.02
C LYS A 95 16.55 -12.68 18.72
N LEU A 96 16.94 -11.42 18.84
CA LEU A 96 18.18 -11.05 19.56
C LEU A 96 18.09 -11.42 21.05
N ALA A 97 16.96 -11.16 21.69
CA ALA A 97 16.74 -11.52 23.07
C ALA A 97 16.83 -13.05 23.28
N GLU A 98 16.24 -13.84 22.38
CA GLU A 98 16.33 -15.31 22.40
C GLU A 98 17.78 -15.79 22.26
N ARG A 99 18.59 -15.18 21.39
CA ARG A 99 19.99 -15.52 21.24
C ARG A 99 20.81 -15.19 22.49
N ILE A 100 20.53 -14.08 23.13
CA ILE A 100 21.21 -13.66 24.34
C ILE A 100 20.85 -14.60 25.51
N ALA A 101 19.58 -15.03 25.57
CA ALA A 101 19.10 -15.94 26.62
C ALA A 101 19.60 -17.38 26.45
N ALA A 102 19.96 -17.78 25.24
CA ALA A 102 20.51 -19.09 24.97
C ALA A 102 21.99 -19.12 25.32
#